data_cbc4ac2d928d2dd15d8692e5217eaf3c
#
_entry.id   cbc4ac2d928d2dd15d8692e5217eaf3c
#
_cell.length_a   1.000
_cell.length_b   1.000
_cell.length_c   1.000
_cell.angle_alpha   90.00
_cell.angle_beta   90.00
_cell.angle_gamma   90.00
#
_symmetry.space_group_name_H-M   'P 1'
#
loop_
_entity.id
_entity.type
_entity.pdbx_description
1 polymer ?
#
loop_
_entity_poly.entity_id
_entity_poly.type
_entity_poly.pdbx_seq_one_letter_code
_entity_poly.pdbx_strand_id
1 'polypeptide(L)'
;KGDQLYIGLVGNVDLYSEDFDTHVAHLARDRRFVGVRARGSKPIDFSHDLVLANLNMLAQRKLTMDYLTNGGGIPGIQTADKLARSIPGLTIVIDHCLGYDFDGKEPDEDWISAVESLASNQNVYCKISGLYQRCTIQPAVQNLGHYRMVLDVLWKHFGAERLIYGSNWPCTKHSGSYASFLQLVDSWISPKGQAAREAYYWQNAAAAYRLPLK
;
A
#
# COMPACT_ATOMS: atom_id res chain seq x y z
N LYS A 1 20.53 21.77 -5.68
CA LYS A 1 20.51 20.94 -4.45
C LYS A 1 19.12 20.36 -4.38
N GLY A 2 18.95 19.05 -4.58
CA GLY A 2 17.64 18.37 -4.48
C GLY A 2 17.09 18.46 -3.06
N ASP A 3 15.76 18.56 -2.95
CA ASP A 3 15.07 18.53 -1.67
C ASP A 3 15.33 17.17 -0.98
N GLN A 4 15.98 17.20 0.19
CA GLN A 4 16.35 15.99 0.93
C GLN A 4 15.14 15.35 1.65
N LEU A 5 13.97 16.00 1.65
CA LEU A 5 12.75 15.49 2.25
C LEU A 5 12.09 14.40 1.39
N TYR A 6 12.34 14.40 0.08
CA TYR A 6 11.78 13.39 -0.84
C TYR A 6 12.85 12.39 -1.24
N ILE A 7 12.86 11.23 -0.60
CA ILE A 7 13.84 10.17 -0.82
C ILE A 7 13.39 9.10 -1.81
N GLY A 8 12.09 9.04 -2.10
CA GLY A 8 11.50 8.11 -3.06
C GLY A 8 10.28 8.72 -3.75
N LEU A 9 10.11 8.41 -5.04
CA LEU A 9 8.99 8.85 -5.87
C LEU A 9 8.36 7.64 -6.56
N VAL A 10 7.03 7.53 -6.44
CA VAL A 10 6.23 6.55 -7.17
C VAL A 10 5.50 7.29 -8.29
N GLY A 11 5.75 6.90 -9.54
CA GLY A 11 5.16 7.51 -10.72
C GLY A 11 3.83 6.85 -11.12
N ASN A 12 3.00 7.59 -11.85
CA ASN A 12 1.80 7.02 -12.47
C ASN A 12 2.12 6.64 -13.92
N VAL A 13 1.95 5.36 -14.26
CA VAL A 13 2.14 4.86 -15.62
C VAL A 13 0.97 3.93 -15.97
N ASP A 14 0.55 3.96 -17.22
CA ASP A 14 -0.49 3.07 -17.73
C ASP A 14 0.12 1.71 -18.05
N LEU A 15 -0.34 0.66 -17.37
CA LEU A 15 0.10 -0.71 -17.59
C LEU A 15 -0.31 -1.28 -18.97
N TYR A 16 -1.27 -0.66 -19.66
CA TYR A 16 -1.72 -1.06 -21.00
C TYR A 16 -0.98 -0.30 -22.11
N SER A 17 -0.01 0.56 -21.78
CA SER A 17 0.76 1.30 -22.77
C SER A 17 1.82 0.42 -23.42
N GLU A 18 1.89 0.42 -24.76
CA GLU A 18 3.01 -0.19 -25.52
C GLU A 18 4.32 0.56 -25.26
N ASP A 19 4.24 1.85 -24.92
CA ASP A 19 5.40 2.70 -24.58
C ASP A 19 5.78 2.62 -23.08
N PHE A 20 5.25 1.65 -22.33
CA PHE A 20 5.45 1.56 -20.88
C PHE A 20 6.93 1.57 -20.49
N ASP A 21 7.76 0.79 -21.19
CA ASP A 21 9.20 0.73 -20.93
C ASP A 21 9.88 2.08 -21.13
N THR A 22 9.52 2.81 -22.19
CA THR A 22 10.02 4.15 -22.50
C THR A 22 9.61 5.15 -21.40
N HIS A 23 8.37 5.09 -20.93
CA HIS A 23 7.88 5.95 -19.85
C HIS A 23 8.61 5.67 -18.54
N VAL A 24 8.76 4.38 -18.18
CA VAL A 24 9.50 3.98 -16.98
C VAL A 24 10.97 4.41 -17.07
N ALA A 25 11.61 4.21 -18.23
CA ALA A 25 13.00 4.63 -18.44
C ALA A 25 13.16 6.16 -18.33
N HIS A 26 12.17 6.93 -18.79
CA HIS A 26 12.18 8.38 -18.62
C HIS A 26 12.08 8.78 -17.15
N LEU A 27 11.17 8.19 -16.39
CA LEU A 27 11.01 8.46 -14.96
C LEU A 27 12.25 8.03 -14.15
N ALA A 28 12.87 6.92 -14.52
CA ALA A 28 14.08 6.40 -13.88
C ALA A 28 15.34 7.26 -14.05
N ARG A 29 15.28 8.34 -14.84
CA ARG A 29 16.34 9.38 -14.86
C ARG A 29 16.40 10.13 -13.53
N ASP A 30 15.30 10.21 -12.79
CA ASP A 30 15.32 10.67 -11.39
C ASP A 30 15.72 9.49 -10.49
N ARG A 31 16.84 9.63 -9.79
CA ARG A 31 17.38 8.59 -8.89
C ARG A 31 16.46 8.26 -7.72
N ARG A 32 15.44 9.09 -7.47
CA ARG A 32 14.42 8.86 -6.45
C ARG A 32 13.25 8.02 -6.96
N PHE A 33 13.16 7.76 -8.26
CA PHE A 33 12.09 6.93 -8.81
C PHE A 33 12.27 5.47 -8.36
N VAL A 34 11.31 4.97 -7.56
CA VAL A 34 11.40 3.66 -6.89
C VAL A 34 10.25 2.72 -7.24
N GLY A 35 9.26 3.20 -7.98
CA GLY A 35 8.13 2.37 -8.31
C GLY A 35 7.08 3.08 -9.14
N VAL A 36 6.04 2.33 -9.48
CA VAL A 36 4.89 2.83 -10.22
C VAL A 36 3.60 2.56 -9.46
N ARG A 37 2.63 3.45 -9.62
CA ARG A 37 1.23 3.19 -9.28
C ARG A 37 0.46 3.06 -10.59
N ALA A 38 -0.13 1.89 -10.81
CA ALA A 38 -1.04 1.71 -11.91
C ALA A 38 -2.31 2.52 -11.66
N ARG A 39 -2.65 3.41 -12.58
CA ARG A 39 -3.92 4.12 -12.61
C ARG A 39 -4.76 3.61 -13.76
N GLY A 40 -6.01 3.32 -13.46
CA GLY A 40 -7.03 3.05 -14.46
C GLY A 40 -8.40 3.37 -13.87
N SER A 41 -9.32 3.82 -14.71
CA SER A 41 -10.74 3.96 -14.34
C SER A 41 -11.45 2.61 -14.23
N LYS A 42 -10.76 1.54 -14.61
CA LYS A 42 -11.26 0.16 -14.58
C LYS A 42 -10.32 -0.73 -13.75
N PRO A 43 -10.82 -1.83 -13.18
CA PRO A 43 -9.96 -2.86 -12.58
C PRO A 43 -8.89 -3.30 -13.58
N ILE A 44 -7.67 -3.50 -13.07
CA ILE A 44 -6.57 -3.96 -13.92
C ILE A 44 -6.79 -5.43 -14.24
N ASP A 45 -6.77 -5.78 -15.52
CA ASP A 45 -6.77 -7.16 -15.97
C ASP A 45 -5.34 -7.71 -15.98
N PHE A 46 -5.00 -8.42 -14.92
CA PHE A 46 -3.68 -9.04 -14.78
C PHE A 46 -3.51 -10.32 -15.63
N SER A 47 -4.52 -10.74 -16.42
CA SER A 47 -4.39 -11.81 -17.42
C SER A 47 -3.98 -11.29 -18.81
N HIS A 48 -4.02 -9.96 -19.00
CA HIS A 48 -3.66 -9.35 -20.27
C HIS A 48 -2.14 -9.40 -20.50
N ASP A 49 -1.71 -9.97 -21.63
CA ASP A 49 -0.30 -10.26 -21.94
C ASP A 49 0.62 -9.04 -21.79
N LEU A 50 0.20 -7.89 -22.32
CA LEU A 50 0.98 -6.65 -22.23
C LEU A 50 1.12 -6.19 -20.78
N VAL A 51 0.07 -6.28 -19.95
CA VAL A 51 0.10 -5.94 -18.53
C VAL A 51 1.08 -6.85 -17.79
N LEU A 52 1.01 -8.17 -18.05
CA LEU A 52 1.96 -9.14 -17.47
C LEU A 52 3.40 -8.86 -17.89
N ALA A 53 3.63 -8.56 -19.17
CA ALA A 53 4.96 -8.20 -19.67
C ALA A 53 5.51 -6.96 -18.96
N ASN A 54 4.70 -5.90 -18.82
CA ASN A 54 5.08 -4.66 -18.18
C ASN A 54 5.34 -4.84 -16.67
N LEU A 55 4.56 -5.68 -15.98
CA LEU A 55 4.79 -6.01 -14.57
C LEU A 55 6.05 -6.86 -14.36
N ASN A 56 6.34 -7.80 -15.25
CA ASN A 56 7.59 -8.55 -15.21
C ASN A 56 8.80 -7.64 -15.43
N MET A 57 8.69 -6.65 -16.32
CA MET A 57 9.73 -5.64 -16.52
C MET A 57 9.99 -4.82 -15.24
N LEU A 58 8.92 -4.43 -14.49
CA LEU A 58 9.10 -3.77 -13.19
C LEU A 58 9.86 -4.66 -12.21
N ALA A 59 9.51 -5.95 -12.13
CA ALA A 59 10.20 -6.91 -11.28
C ALA A 59 11.69 -7.03 -11.64
N GLN A 60 12.02 -7.15 -12.92
CA GLN A 60 13.41 -7.21 -13.43
C GLN A 60 14.19 -5.94 -13.10
N ARG A 61 13.55 -4.77 -13.17
CA ARG A 61 14.15 -3.47 -12.81
C ARG A 61 14.16 -3.21 -11.30
N LYS A 62 13.65 -4.14 -10.48
CA LYS A 62 13.51 -4.00 -9.02
C LYS A 62 12.68 -2.78 -8.61
N LEU A 63 11.72 -2.39 -9.42
CA LEU A 63 10.75 -1.35 -9.12
C LEU A 63 9.55 -1.92 -8.39
N THR A 64 9.00 -1.15 -7.45
CA THR A 64 7.84 -1.55 -6.66
C THR A 64 6.55 -1.13 -7.35
N MET A 65 5.50 -1.93 -7.22
CA MET A 65 4.17 -1.58 -7.68
C MET A 65 3.28 -1.20 -6.50
N ASP A 66 2.81 0.06 -6.46
CA ASP A 66 1.69 0.45 -5.60
C ASP A 66 0.37 0.02 -6.26
N TYR A 67 -0.46 -0.71 -5.52
CA TYR A 67 -1.74 -1.20 -5.99
C TYR A 67 -2.90 -0.63 -5.18
N LEU A 68 -3.80 0.06 -5.88
CA LEU A 68 -5.09 0.48 -5.35
C LEU A 68 -6.12 -0.60 -5.66
N THR A 69 -6.75 -1.18 -4.67
CA THR A 69 -7.81 -2.18 -4.84
C THR A 69 -9.11 -1.60 -5.42
N ASN A 70 -9.09 -0.31 -5.80
CA ASN A 70 -10.22 0.43 -6.41
C ASN A 70 -11.53 0.34 -5.61
N GLY A 71 -11.44 0.33 -4.28
CA GLY A 71 -12.60 0.13 -3.41
C GLY A 71 -13.15 -1.29 -3.46
N GLY A 72 -12.40 -2.21 -4.06
CA GLY A 72 -12.88 -3.50 -4.51
C GLY A 72 -13.00 -4.58 -3.45
N GLY A 73 -12.91 -4.27 -2.16
CA GLY A 73 -13.12 -5.29 -1.13
C GLY A 73 -12.40 -6.61 -1.43
N ILE A 74 -13.05 -7.74 -1.15
CA ILE A 74 -12.50 -9.09 -1.35
C ILE A 74 -12.03 -9.36 -2.80
N PRO A 75 -12.76 -9.01 -3.88
CA PRO A 75 -12.27 -9.24 -5.25
C PRO A 75 -10.96 -8.52 -5.55
N GLY A 76 -10.76 -7.31 -5.05
CA GLY A 76 -9.50 -6.57 -5.20
C GLY A 76 -8.33 -7.26 -4.50
N ILE A 77 -8.56 -7.79 -3.28
CA ILE A 77 -7.58 -8.56 -2.50
C ILE A 77 -7.20 -9.85 -3.24
N GLN A 78 -8.19 -10.61 -3.72
CA GLN A 78 -7.98 -11.85 -4.47
C GLN A 78 -7.21 -11.62 -5.78
N THR A 79 -7.46 -10.50 -6.44
CA THR A 79 -6.73 -10.10 -7.64
C THR A 79 -5.27 -9.81 -7.32
N ALA A 80 -4.99 -9.11 -6.22
CA ALA A 80 -3.63 -8.86 -5.75
C ALA A 80 -2.91 -10.16 -5.34
N ASP A 81 -3.61 -11.10 -4.71
CA ASP A 81 -3.06 -12.39 -4.31
C ASP A 81 -2.61 -13.22 -5.54
N LYS A 82 -3.47 -13.31 -6.56
CA LYS A 82 -3.13 -13.97 -7.82
C LYS A 82 -1.91 -13.33 -8.48
N LEU A 83 -1.86 -12.01 -8.53
CA LEU A 83 -0.72 -11.28 -9.10
C LEU A 83 0.57 -11.57 -8.32
N ALA A 84 0.53 -11.51 -6.98
CA ALA A 84 1.69 -11.74 -6.14
C ALA A 84 2.30 -13.14 -6.35
N ARG A 85 1.44 -14.14 -6.53
CA ARG A 85 1.85 -15.52 -6.83
C ARG A 85 2.40 -15.66 -8.26
N SER A 86 1.83 -14.93 -9.22
CA SER A 86 2.24 -15.01 -10.63
C SER A 86 3.60 -14.38 -10.88
N ILE A 87 3.97 -13.33 -10.12
CA ILE A 87 5.24 -12.61 -10.27
C ILE A 87 5.91 -12.45 -8.89
N PRO A 88 6.51 -13.52 -8.32
CA PRO A 88 7.09 -13.49 -6.98
C PRO A 88 8.25 -12.48 -6.83
N GLY A 89 8.90 -12.12 -7.94
CA GLY A 89 9.97 -11.10 -7.96
C GLY A 89 9.48 -9.64 -7.88
N LEU A 90 8.17 -9.39 -8.07
CA LEU A 90 7.58 -8.07 -7.99
C LEU A 90 7.20 -7.73 -6.55
N THR A 91 7.76 -6.67 -5.99
CA THR A 91 7.28 -6.13 -4.72
C THR A 91 5.99 -5.36 -4.96
N ILE A 92 4.94 -5.70 -4.22
CA ILE A 92 3.62 -5.08 -4.30
C ILE A 92 3.30 -4.40 -2.97
N VAL A 93 2.95 -3.13 -3.01
CA VAL A 93 2.47 -2.38 -1.84
C VAL A 93 0.99 -2.08 -2.05
N ILE A 94 0.12 -2.69 -1.24
CA ILE A 94 -1.31 -2.44 -1.31
C ILE A 94 -1.65 -1.19 -0.51
N ASP A 95 -2.27 -0.21 -1.16
CA ASP A 95 -2.64 1.05 -0.53
C ASP A 95 -3.88 0.94 0.37
N HIS A 96 -3.94 1.83 1.37
CA HIS A 96 -5.13 2.17 2.14
C HIS A 96 -5.86 0.98 2.79
N CYS A 97 -5.12 0.20 3.59
CA CYS A 97 -5.68 -0.94 4.34
C CYS A 97 -6.46 -1.90 3.43
N LEU A 98 -5.89 -2.23 2.26
CA LEU A 98 -6.52 -3.11 1.24
C LEU A 98 -7.88 -2.58 0.73
N GLY A 99 -8.10 -1.28 0.86
CA GLY A 99 -9.37 -0.67 0.45
C GLY A 99 -10.56 -0.95 1.38
N TYR A 100 -10.33 -1.31 2.64
CA TYR A 100 -11.39 -1.58 3.62
C TYR A 100 -12.17 -0.32 4.00
N ASP A 101 -13.50 -0.41 4.04
CA ASP A 101 -14.39 0.65 4.53
C ASP A 101 -14.66 0.45 6.02
N PHE A 102 -14.21 1.42 6.84
CA PHE A 102 -14.28 1.34 8.29
C PHE A 102 -15.66 1.78 8.80
N ASP A 103 -16.47 0.83 9.26
CA ASP A 103 -17.78 1.06 9.88
C ASP A 103 -17.78 0.87 11.41
N GLY A 104 -16.61 0.56 11.99
CA GLY A 104 -16.43 0.33 13.43
C GLY A 104 -16.80 -1.06 13.90
N LYS A 105 -17.12 -1.98 12.99
CA LYS A 105 -17.45 -3.37 13.31
C LYS A 105 -16.27 -4.30 13.06
N GLU A 106 -16.42 -5.53 13.53
CA GLU A 106 -15.52 -6.62 13.25
C GLU A 106 -15.57 -6.98 11.75
N PRO A 107 -14.42 -7.15 11.08
CA PRO A 107 -14.39 -7.55 9.68
C PRO A 107 -14.95 -8.96 9.50
N ASP A 108 -15.63 -9.18 8.36
CA ASP A 108 -16.20 -10.47 7.99
C ASP A 108 -15.12 -11.55 7.85
N GLU A 109 -15.46 -12.81 8.16
CA GLU A 109 -14.54 -13.96 8.05
C GLU A 109 -14.00 -14.14 6.63
N ASP A 110 -14.80 -13.88 5.60
CA ASP A 110 -14.38 -13.96 4.20
C ASP A 110 -13.31 -12.92 3.88
N TRP A 111 -13.44 -11.70 4.43
CA TRP A 111 -12.39 -10.67 4.28
C TRP A 111 -11.11 -11.08 5.01
N ILE A 112 -11.22 -11.59 6.24
CA ILE A 112 -10.08 -12.07 7.03
C ILE A 112 -9.34 -13.17 6.26
N SER A 113 -10.08 -14.15 5.70
CA SER A 113 -9.50 -15.24 4.91
C SER A 113 -8.79 -14.74 3.65
N ALA A 114 -9.36 -13.75 2.96
CA ALA A 114 -8.71 -13.13 1.81
C ALA A 114 -7.42 -12.39 2.19
N VAL A 115 -7.41 -11.68 3.33
CA VAL A 115 -6.22 -11.03 3.88
C VAL A 115 -5.13 -12.05 4.23
N GLU A 116 -5.49 -13.16 4.88
CA GLU A 116 -4.57 -14.23 5.23
C GLU A 116 -3.91 -14.82 3.97
N SER A 117 -4.73 -15.13 2.94
CA SER A 117 -4.22 -15.64 1.66
C SER A 117 -3.23 -14.67 1.02
N LEU A 118 -3.60 -13.39 0.87
CA LEU A 118 -2.75 -12.35 0.31
C LEU A 118 -1.44 -12.18 1.11
N ALA A 119 -1.54 -12.12 2.44
CA ALA A 119 -0.42 -11.91 3.32
C ALA A 119 0.55 -13.10 3.39
N SER A 120 0.15 -14.29 2.91
CA SER A 120 1.05 -15.44 2.75
C SER A 120 2.17 -15.18 1.74
N ASN A 121 1.96 -14.24 0.81
CA ASN A 121 2.96 -13.84 -0.19
C ASN A 121 3.97 -12.85 0.42
N GLN A 122 5.24 -13.25 0.51
CA GLN A 122 6.29 -12.45 1.14
C GLN A 122 6.67 -11.17 0.36
N ASN A 123 6.31 -11.08 -0.91
CA ASN A 123 6.51 -9.91 -1.77
C ASN A 123 5.39 -8.85 -1.64
N VAL A 124 4.43 -9.04 -0.70
CA VAL A 124 3.32 -8.11 -0.50
C VAL A 124 3.45 -7.36 0.82
N TYR A 125 3.31 -6.05 0.74
CA TYR A 125 3.23 -5.11 1.87
C TYR A 125 1.85 -4.45 1.90
N CYS A 126 1.40 -4.02 3.08
CA CYS A 126 0.16 -3.28 3.25
C CYS A 126 0.44 -1.89 3.85
N LYS A 127 -0.07 -0.86 3.20
CA LYS A 127 0.03 0.53 3.67
C LYS A 127 -1.15 0.88 4.55
N ILE A 128 -0.89 1.13 5.83
CA ILE A 128 -1.87 1.65 6.79
C ILE A 128 -2.01 3.15 6.53
N SER A 129 -3.03 3.49 5.78
CA SER A 129 -3.31 4.87 5.36
C SER A 129 -4.78 5.01 4.96
N GLY A 130 -5.24 6.26 4.81
CA GLY A 130 -6.58 6.52 4.32
C GLY A 130 -7.72 6.16 5.27
N LEU A 131 -7.46 5.93 6.57
CA LEU A 131 -8.49 5.50 7.52
C LEU A 131 -9.67 6.47 7.56
N TYR A 132 -9.38 7.77 7.67
CA TYR A 132 -10.40 8.80 7.75
C TYR A 132 -11.23 8.94 6.46
N GLN A 133 -10.58 8.81 5.29
CA GLN A 133 -11.30 8.87 4.01
C GLN A 133 -12.19 7.65 3.79
N ARG A 134 -11.82 6.52 4.39
CA ARG A 134 -12.55 5.26 4.28
C ARG A 134 -13.44 4.98 5.49
N CYS A 135 -13.58 5.94 6.41
CA CYS A 135 -14.56 5.86 7.49
C CYS A 135 -15.97 6.08 6.90
N THR A 136 -16.87 5.15 7.15
CA THR A 136 -18.26 5.22 6.66
C THR A 136 -19.07 6.31 7.35
N ILE A 137 -18.59 6.83 8.49
CA ILE A 137 -19.18 7.92 9.27
C ILE A 137 -18.40 9.20 8.95
N GLN A 138 -19.10 10.28 8.61
CA GLN A 138 -18.49 11.59 8.35
C GLN A 138 -19.13 12.68 9.22
N PRO A 139 -18.33 13.57 9.86
CA PRO A 139 -16.86 13.61 9.85
C PRO A 139 -16.26 12.33 10.45
N ALA A 140 -15.07 11.97 10.01
CA ALA A 140 -14.45 10.71 10.37
C ALA A 140 -14.26 10.55 11.90
N VAL A 141 -14.54 9.37 12.41
CA VAL A 141 -14.35 9.03 13.82
C VAL A 141 -12.85 9.09 14.15
N GLN A 142 -12.49 9.91 15.15
CA GLN A 142 -11.09 10.10 15.58
C GLN A 142 -10.73 9.28 16.83
N ASN A 143 -11.34 8.10 16.94
CA ASN A 143 -11.11 7.16 18.04
C ASN A 143 -10.54 5.86 17.50
N LEU A 144 -9.42 5.40 18.06
CA LEU A 144 -8.74 4.19 17.64
C LEU A 144 -9.65 2.95 17.72
N GLY A 145 -10.58 2.87 18.68
CA GLY A 145 -11.51 1.75 18.81
C GLY A 145 -12.29 1.45 17.53
N HIS A 146 -12.61 2.48 16.75
CA HIS A 146 -13.35 2.34 15.49
C HIS A 146 -12.55 1.63 14.39
N TYR A 147 -11.23 1.66 14.45
CA TYR A 147 -10.33 1.11 13.43
C TYR A 147 -9.58 -0.14 13.89
N ARG A 148 -9.46 -0.32 15.21
CA ARG A 148 -8.56 -1.28 15.86
C ARG A 148 -8.74 -2.70 15.35
N MET A 149 -9.96 -3.21 15.23
CA MET A 149 -10.23 -4.59 14.84
C MET A 149 -9.62 -4.92 13.48
N VAL A 150 -9.82 -4.04 12.50
CA VAL A 150 -9.23 -4.18 11.16
C VAL A 150 -7.71 -4.08 11.21
N LEU A 151 -7.18 -3.09 11.94
CA LEU A 151 -5.72 -2.91 12.07
C LEU A 151 -5.05 -4.11 12.75
N ASP A 152 -5.70 -4.72 13.73
CA ASP A 152 -5.17 -5.88 14.43
C ASP A 152 -5.22 -7.15 13.54
N VAL A 153 -6.21 -7.30 12.66
CA VAL A 153 -6.22 -8.34 11.62
C VAL A 153 -5.04 -8.15 10.66
N LEU A 154 -4.82 -6.92 10.17
CA LEU A 154 -3.69 -6.63 9.29
C LEU A 154 -2.34 -6.91 9.98
N TRP A 155 -2.23 -6.56 11.27
CA TRP A 155 -1.04 -6.87 12.06
C TRP A 155 -0.81 -8.36 12.21
N LYS A 156 -1.87 -9.11 12.51
CA LYS A 156 -1.81 -10.58 12.68
C LYS A 156 -1.24 -11.27 11.44
N HIS A 157 -1.65 -10.84 10.25
CA HIS A 157 -1.33 -11.54 9.00
C HIS A 157 -0.08 -11.00 8.28
N PHE A 158 0.14 -9.68 8.27
CA PHE A 158 1.32 -9.07 7.65
C PHE A 158 2.53 -9.00 8.58
N GLY A 159 2.32 -9.07 9.90
CA GLY A 159 3.38 -8.95 10.89
C GLY A 159 3.99 -7.55 10.99
N ALA A 160 5.05 -7.44 11.80
CA ALA A 160 5.75 -6.19 12.03
C ALA A 160 6.50 -5.67 10.80
N GLU A 161 6.90 -6.56 9.89
CA GLU A 161 7.87 -6.28 8.83
C GLU A 161 7.25 -5.86 7.50
N ARG A 162 5.91 -5.96 7.35
CA ARG A 162 5.25 -5.70 6.06
C ARG A 162 4.09 -4.71 6.14
N LEU A 163 3.95 -3.98 7.26
CA LEU A 163 3.02 -2.86 7.39
C LEU A 163 3.76 -1.54 7.26
N ILE A 164 3.26 -0.65 6.42
CA ILE A 164 3.90 0.63 6.08
C ILE A 164 2.99 1.79 6.52
N TYR A 165 3.54 2.78 7.20
CA TYR A 165 2.84 4.03 7.46
C TYR A 165 2.61 4.84 6.19
N GLY A 166 1.40 5.38 6.03
CA GLY A 166 1.08 6.35 4.99
C GLY A 166 0.11 7.40 5.50
N SER A 167 0.46 8.68 5.41
CA SER A 167 -0.42 9.77 5.86
C SER A 167 -1.61 10.00 4.93
N ASN A 168 -1.52 9.59 3.68
CA ASN A 168 -2.43 9.96 2.58
C ASN A 168 -2.62 11.48 2.45
N TRP A 169 -1.64 12.25 2.93
CA TRP A 169 -1.67 13.71 2.80
C TRP A 169 -1.38 14.14 1.35
N PRO A 170 -2.06 15.14 0.78
CA PRO A 170 -3.03 16.04 1.44
C PRO A 170 -4.49 15.57 1.39
N CYS A 171 -4.81 14.39 0.85
CA CYS A 171 -6.19 13.90 0.74
C CYS A 171 -6.90 13.83 2.10
N THR A 172 -6.16 13.52 3.17
CA THR A 172 -6.68 13.41 4.54
C THR A 172 -7.27 14.70 5.08
N LYS A 173 -6.86 15.88 4.58
CA LYS A 173 -7.28 17.20 5.12
C LYS A 173 -8.79 17.43 5.14
N HIS A 174 -9.54 16.72 4.29
CA HIS A 174 -11.01 16.87 4.19
C HIS A 174 -11.76 15.99 5.22
N SER A 175 -11.08 15.02 5.84
CA SER A 175 -11.68 14.07 6.78
C SER A 175 -11.08 14.17 8.18
N GLY A 176 -9.95 14.88 8.33
CA GLY A 176 -9.27 15.09 9.61
C GLY A 176 -7.90 15.73 9.45
N SER A 177 -7.28 16.12 10.55
CA SER A 177 -5.94 16.72 10.51
C SER A 177 -4.85 15.64 10.38
N TYR A 178 -3.70 16.05 9.81
CA TYR A 178 -2.50 15.20 9.79
C TYR A 178 -2.10 14.75 11.20
N ALA A 179 -2.12 15.69 12.16
CA ALA A 179 -1.70 15.41 13.54
C ALA A 179 -2.64 14.40 14.22
N SER A 180 -3.97 14.54 14.06
CA SER A 180 -4.92 13.60 14.66
C SER A 180 -4.78 12.19 14.06
N PHE A 181 -4.53 12.09 12.76
CA PHE A 181 -4.27 10.79 12.13
C PHE A 181 -2.98 10.15 12.65
N LEU A 182 -1.89 10.94 12.73
CA LEU A 182 -0.62 10.44 13.25
C LEU A 182 -0.76 9.97 14.70
N GLN A 183 -1.44 10.74 15.57
CA GLN A 183 -1.70 10.35 16.95
C GLN A 183 -2.53 9.07 17.06
N LEU A 184 -3.53 8.90 16.19
CA LEU A 184 -4.37 7.71 16.17
C LEU A 184 -3.54 6.46 15.86
N VAL A 185 -2.77 6.48 14.77
CA VAL A 185 -1.95 5.32 14.39
C VAL A 185 -0.78 5.10 15.35
N ASP A 186 -0.23 6.16 15.93
CA ASP A 186 0.81 6.03 16.97
C ASP A 186 0.27 5.36 18.26
N SER A 187 -0.96 5.66 18.65
CA SER A 187 -1.62 4.99 19.77
C SER A 187 -1.84 3.49 19.55
N TRP A 188 -1.92 3.07 18.28
CA TRP A 188 -2.06 1.66 17.92
C TRP A 188 -0.74 0.92 17.85
N ILE A 189 0.31 1.56 17.28
CA ILE A 189 1.59 0.90 17.03
C ILE A 189 2.53 0.94 18.24
N SER A 190 2.52 2.02 19.04
CA SER A 190 3.46 2.20 20.15
C SER A 190 3.43 1.07 21.20
N PRO A 191 2.26 0.51 21.57
CA PRO A 191 2.22 -0.63 22.51
C PRO A 191 2.87 -1.91 21.98
N LYS A 192 3.16 -2.00 20.69
CA LYS A 192 3.83 -3.17 20.06
C LYS A 192 5.37 -3.11 20.21
N GLY A 193 5.90 -2.04 20.78
CA GLY A 193 7.32 -1.85 21.10
C GLY A 193 8.06 -1.00 20.06
N GLN A 194 9.25 -0.53 20.47
CA GLN A 194 10.06 0.42 19.68
C GLN A 194 10.46 -0.16 18.31
N ALA A 195 10.90 -1.42 18.26
CA ALA A 195 11.30 -2.05 17.00
C ALA A 195 10.13 -2.12 16.00
N ALA A 196 8.93 -2.49 16.45
CA ALA A 196 7.73 -2.52 15.62
C ALA A 196 7.35 -1.11 15.13
N ARG A 197 7.49 -0.10 16.00
CA ARG A 197 7.21 1.29 15.67
C ARG A 197 8.15 1.83 14.59
N GLU A 198 9.45 1.56 14.70
CA GLU A 198 10.45 1.95 13.69
C GLU A 198 10.23 1.22 12.37
N ALA A 199 9.98 -0.09 12.40
CA ALA A 199 9.63 -0.87 11.22
C ALA A 199 8.45 -0.25 10.48
N TYR A 200 7.37 0.02 11.18
CA TYR A 200 6.13 0.58 10.64
C TYR A 200 6.33 1.97 10.02
N TYR A 201 7.05 2.88 10.72
CA TYR A 201 7.15 4.26 10.26
C TYR A 201 8.10 4.47 9.09
N TRP A 202 9.16 3.66 8.97
CA TRP A 202 10.14 3.91 7.92
C TRP A 202 10.89 2.67 7.38
N GLN A 203 11.23 1.66 8.22
CA GLN A 203 12.10 0.55 7.77
C GLN A 203 11.41 -0.31 6.72
N ASN A 204 10.12 -0.63 6.92
CA ASN A 204 9.34 -1.41 5.96
C ASN A 204 9.16 -0.68 4.62
N ALA A 205 8.95 0.64 4.66
CA ALA A 205 8.92 1.44 3.44
C ALA A 205 10.29 1.42 2.73
N ALA A 206 11.37 1.55 3.50
CA ALA A 206 12.72 1.48 2.96
C ALA A 206 13.01 0.13 2.30
N ALA A 207 12.59 -0.97 2.92
CA ALA A 207 12.72 -2.31 2.37
C ALA A 207 11.86 -2.49 1.10
N ALA A 208 10.56 -2.15 1.16
CA ALA A 208 9.62 -2.31 0.06
C ALA A 208 10.05 -1.52 -1.19
N TYR A 209 10.49 -0.28 -1.00
CA TYR A 209 10.88 0.62 -2.09
C TYR A 209 12.39 0.65 -2.35
N ARG A 210 13.18 -0.17 -1.66
CA ARG A 210 14.65 -0.24 -1.78
C ARG A 210 15.32 1.13 -1.65
N LEU A 211 14.84 1.92 -0.66
CA LEU A 211 15.34 3.27 -0.44
C LEU A 211 16.79 3.23 0.08
N PRO A 212 17.66 4.12 -0.40
CA PRO A 212 19.02 4.24 0.13
C PRO A 212 18.94 4.82 1.55
N LEU A 213 19.08 3.97 2.55
CA LEU A 213 19.27 4.41 3.93
C LEU A 213 20.74 4.78 4.12
N LYS A 214 20.97 6.00 4.56
CA LYS A 214 22.29 6.48 4.95
C LYS A 214 22.53 6.22 6.43
#